data_08406129a6efd0a31d215d29e6000b36
#
_entry.id   08406129a6efd0a31d215d29e6000b36
#
_cell.length_a   1.000
_cell.length_b   1.000
_cell.length_c   1.000
_cell.angle_alpha   90.00
_cell.angle_beta   90.00
_cell.angle_gamma   90.00
#
_symmetry.space_group_name_H-M   'P 1'
#
loop_
_entity.id
_entity.type
_entity.pdbx_description
1 polymer ?
#
loop_
_entity_poly.entity_id
_entity_poly.type
_entity_poly.pdbx_seq_one_letter_code
_entity_poly.pdbx_strand_id
1 'polypeptide(L)'
;MKNIILSAAVAALAAGAAFAGSHSVVRMGTEGAYEPWNFINDNGEIDGFERELGDELCKRAELTCEWVTNDWDSIIPNLVSGNYDVIIAGMSVTDERDEVIDFTQAYTPPDPSLYMAMSDGVDLAGGVIAAQTGTIQAGYVAESGATLVEFSTPDETIAAVVNGEADAVLADASFINTMLDANPGAMVVGDPVALGGGVGMGIRESDGELRGKFDAAIQSMKDDGSLNELIAKWEVSSTW
;
A
#
# COMPACT_ATOMS: atom_id res chain seq x y z
N MET A 1 -34.22 -74.07 23.35
CA MET A 1 -32.90 -73.63 22.73
C MET A 1 -33.15 -72.27 22.08
N LYS A 2 -32.81 -71.23 22.78
CA LYS A 2 -33.03 -69.86 22.31
C LYS A 2 -31.67 -69.25 22.02
N ASN A 3 -31.39 -68.95 20.75
CA ASN A 3 -30.16 -68.26 20.31
C ASN A 3 -30.38 -66.77 20.48
N ILE A 4 -29.56 -66.13 21.31
CA ILE A 4 -29.50 -64.71 21.49
C ILE A 4 -28.36 -64.19 20.53
N ILE A 5 -28.76 -63.47 19.52
CA ILE A 5 -27.80 -62.78 18.64
C ILE A 5 -27.52 -61.42 19.25
N LEU A 6 -26.28 -61.22 19.66
CA LEU A 6 -25.75 -59.92 20.16
C LEU A 6 -25.29 -59.07 19.01
N SER A 7 -26.06 -58.04 18.66
CA SER A 7 -25.63 -57.07 17.62
C SER A 7 -24.75 -55.98 18.26
N ALA A 8 -23.49 -55.96 17.92
CA ALA A 8 -22.56 -54.89 18.28
C ALA A 8 -22.73 -53.74 17.30
N ALA A 9 -23.20 -52.59 17.79
CA ALA A 9 -23.24 -51.34 17.04
C ALA A 9 -21.87 -50.69 17.12
N VAL A 10 -21.17 -50.62 15.98
CA VAL A 10 -19.94 -49.83 15.83
C VAL A 10 -20.33 -48.39 15.52
N ALA A 11 -20.16 -47.49 16.48
CA ALA A 11 -20.28 -46.05 16.25
C ALA A 11 -19.00 -45.56 15.61
N ALA A 12 -19.05 -45.27 14.32
CA ALA A 12 -17.97 -44.56 13.61
C ALA A 12 -18.02 -43.09 13.99
N LEU A 13 -17.07 -42.61 14.81
CA LEU A 13 -16.78 -41.19 14.99
C LEU A 13 -16.12 -40.68 13.71
N ALA A 14 -16.89 -40.02 12.88
CA ALA A 14 -16.33 -39.18 11.82
C ALA A 14 -15.71 -37.92 12.47
N ALA A 15 -14.39 -37.93 12.71
CA ALA A 15 -13.66 -36.75 13.01
C ALA A 15 -13.64 -35.87 11.73
N GLY A 16 -14.48 -34.85 11.69
CA GLY A 16 -14.44 -33.81 10.69
C GLY A 16 -13.11 -33.07 10.85
N ALA A 17 -12.16 -33.34 9.97
CA ALA A 17 -11.01 -32.48 9.80
C ALA A 17 -11.54 -31.12 9.28
N ALA A 18 -11.58 -30.13 10.16
CA ALA A 18 -11.70 -28.76 9.73
C ALA A 18 -10.47 -28.48 8.84
N PHE A 19 -10.70 -28.41 7.53
CA PHE A 19 -9.72 -27.81 6.63
C PHE A 19 -9.68 -26.32 6.98
N ALA A 20 -8.78 -25.92 7.90
CA ALA A 20 -8.27 -24.57 7.92
C ALA A 20 -7.65 -24.37 6.53
N GLY A 21 -8.22 -23.46 5.75
CA GLY A 21 -7.71 -23.13 4.43
C GLY A 21 -6.29 -22.62 4.57
N SER A 22 -5.30 -23.49 4.33
CA SER A 22 -3.94 -23.04 4.12
C SER A 22 -3.98 -22.27 2.81
N HIS A 23 -3.83 -20.95 2.84
CA HIS A 23 -3.48 -20.19 1.63
C HIS A 23 -2.19 -20.82 1.11
N SER A 24 -2.27 -21.58 0.03
CA SER A 24 -1.09 -22.24 -0.54
C SER A 24 -0.08 -21.20 -1.02
N VAL A 25 -0.54 -20.01 -1.43
CA VAL A 25 0.25 -18.85 -1.84
C VAL A 25 -0.54 -17.60 -1.49
N VAL A 26 0.10 -16.59 -0.89
CA VAL A 26 -0.47 -15.27 -0.63
C VAL A 26 -0.10 -14.33 -1.79
N ARG A 27 -1.10 -13.73 -2.41
CA ARG A 27 -0.91 -12.79 -3.51
C ARG A 27 -0.82 -11.37 -2.97
N MET A 28 0.31 -10.73 -3.24
CA MET A 28 0.66 -9.38 -2.79
C MET A 28 0.37 -8.39 -3.93
N GLY A 29 -0.71 -7.61 -3.81
CA GLY A 29 -1.09 -6.59 -4.80
C GLY A 29 -0.33 -5.29 -4.57
N THR A 30 0.30 -4.76 -5.63
CA THR A 30 1.01 -3.47 -5.62
C THR A 30 0.75 -2.71 -6.90
N GLU A 31 0.99 -1.39 -6.91
CA GLU A 31 0.81 -0.61 -8.14
C GLU A 31 2.01 -0.79 -9.09
N GLY A 32 3.22 -0.72 -8.59
CA GLY A 32 4.43 -0.83 -9.38
C GLY A 32 4.78 0.44 -10.18
N ALA A 33 4.32 1.61 -9.74
CA ALA A 33 4.51 2.90 -10.41
C ALA A 33 4.88 4.05 -9.45
N TYR A 34 5.24 3.76 -8.19
CA TYR A 34 5.45 4.76 -7.14
C TYR A 34 6.83 4.62 -6.48
N GLU A 35 7.89 4.99 -7.19
CA GLU A 35 9.26 4.97 -6.66
C GLU A 35 9.44 6.02 -5.54
N PRO A 36 10.08 5.68 -4.40
CA PRO A 36 10.87 4.49 -4.10
C PRO A 36 10.08 3.36 -3.39
N TRP A 37 8.77 3.50 -3.22
CA TRP A 37 7.94 2.51 -2.53
C TRP A 37 7.83 1.19 -3.30
N ASN A 38 7.29 1.27 -4.50
CA ASN A 38 7.10 0.13 -5.40
C ASN A 38 7.14 0.59 -6.86
N PHE A 39 7.93 -0.03 -7.69
CA PHE A 39 8.08 0.31 -9.10
C PHE A 39 8.51 -0.91 -9.92
N ILE A 40 8.39 -0.80 -11.24
CA ILE A 40 8.91 -1.80 -12.17
C ILE A 40 10.31 -1.38 -12.59
N ASN A 41 11.31 -2.20 -12.28
CA ASN A 41 12.69 -1.93 -12.62
C ASN A 41 12.99 -2.19 -14.12
N ASP A 42 14.20 -1.89 -14.57
CA ASP A 42 14.64 -2.07 -15.97
C ASP A 42 14.55 -3.51 -16.49
N ASN A 43 14.47 -4.50 -15.59
CA ASN A 43 14.29 -5.91 -15.94
C ASN A 43 12.80 -6.31 -16.08
N GLY A 44 11.87 -5.39 -15.81
CA GLY A 44 10.44 -5.65 -15.79
C GLY A 44 9.95 -6.35 -14.52
N GLU A 45 10.71 -6.25 -13.42
CA GLU A 45 10.39 -6.87 -12.13
C GLU A 45 9.93 -5.79 -11.14
N ILE A 46 9.02 -6.16 -10.23
CA ILE A 46 8.63 -5.30 -9.11
C ILE A 46 9.83 -5.13 -8.18
N ASP A 47 10.15 -3.88 -7.83
CA ASP A 47 11.25 -3.48 -6.98
C ASP A 47 10.83 -2.34 -6.04
N GLY A 48 11.69 -1.93 -5.12
CA GLY A 48 11.45 -0.85 -4.18
C GLY A 48 11.39 -1.30 -2.72
N PHE A 49 11.12 -0.32 -1.85
CA PHE A 49 11.01 -0.54 -0.41
C PHE A 49 10.01 -1.66 -0.07
N GLU A 50 8.82 -1.60 -0.65
CA GLU A 50 7.74 -2.54 -0.32
C GLU A 50 7.98 -3.93 -0.89
N ARG A 51 8.75 -4.04 -1.98
CA ARG A 51 9.18 -5.35 -2.48
C ARG A 51 10.08 -6.04 -1.45
N GLU A 52 11.10 -5.36 -0.95
CA GLU A 52 11.99 -5.93 0.07
C GLU A 52 11.27 -6.18 1.40
N LEU A 53 10.43 -5.23 1.82
CA LEU A 53 9.60 -5.38 3.01
C LEU A 53 8.68 -6.59 2.92
N GLY A 54 7.91 -6.70 1.85
CA GLY A 54 6.94 -7.78 1.65
C GLY A 54 7.59 -9.16 1.62
N ASP A 55 8.74 -9.29 0.95
CA ASP A 55 9.49 -10.53 0.92
C ASP A 55 9.99 -10.94 2.33
N GLU A 56 10.48 -9.99 3.14
CA GLU A 56 10.91 -10.28 4.52
C GLU A 56 9.71 -10.56 5.44
N LEU A 57 8.58 -9.84 5.28
CA LEU A 57 7.35 -10.11 6.02
C LEU A 57 6.81 -11.51 5.72
N CYS A 58 6.77 -11.92 4.46
CA CYS A 58 6.34 -13.27 4.06
C CYS A 58 7.24 -14.34 4.68
N LYS A 59 8.54 -14.14 4.67
CA LYS A 59 9.52 -15.05 5.28
C LYS A 59 9.31 -15.16 6.78
N ARG A 60 9.12 -14.04 7.53
CA ARG A 60 8.88 -14.05 8.98
C ARG A 60 7.53 -14.65 9.35
N ALA A 61 6.52 -14.45 8.52
CA ALA A 61 5.19 -15.02 8.69
C ALA A 61 5.11 -16.49 8.26
N GLU A 62 6.21 -17.09 7.75
CA GLU A 62 6.27 -18.44 7.20
C GLU A 62 5.24 -18.67 6.08
N LEU A 63 5.05 -17.64 5.22
CA LEU A 63 4.15 -17.66 4.08
C LEU A 63 4.92 -17.78 2.77
N THR A 64 4.30 -18.43 1.78
CA THR A 64 4.74 -18.35 0.38
C THR A 64 3.96 -17.23 -0.28
N CYS A 65 4.65 -16.23 -0.84
CA CYS A 65 4.03 -15.08 -1.46
C CYS A 65 4.38 -14.98 -2.94
N GLU A 66 3.47 -14.38 -3.71
CA GLU A 66 3.71 -13.96 -5.10
C GLU A 66 3.20 -12.53 -5.29
N TRP A 67 3.79 -11.81 -6.25
CA TRP A 67 3.46 -10.42 -6.49
C TRP A 67 2.54 -10.26 -7.69
N VAL A 68 1.59 -9.33 -7.57
CA VAL A 68 0.61 -8.99 -8.61
C VAL A 68 0.57 -7.48 -8.77
N THR A 69 0.70 -6.97 -9.98
CA THR A 69 0.48 -5.55 -10.27
C THR A 69 -0.99 -5.26 -10.49
N ASN A 70 -1.44 -4.09 -10.04
CA ASN A 70 -2.81 -3.61 -10.21
C ASN A 70 -2.84 -2.09 -10.21
N ASP A 71 -3.55 -1.49 -11.16
CA ASP A 71 -3.73 -0.06 -11.21
C ASP A 71 -4.35 0.47 -9.91
N TRP A 72 -3.87 1.63 -9.43
CA TRP A 72 -4.24 2.19 -8.14
C TRP A 72 -5.74 2.38 -7.95
N ASP A 73 -6.44 2.92 -8.93
CA ASP A 73 -7.87 3.24 -8.86
C ASP A 73 -8.78 2.02 -8.63
N SER A 74 -8.29 0.83 -8.99
CA SER A 74 -9.00 -0.45 -8.82
C SER A 74 -8.41 -1.34 -7.72
N ILE A 75 -7.40 -0.86 -6.97
CA ILE A 75 -6.63 -1.71 -6.06
C ILE A 75 -7.49 -2.22 -4.88
N ILE A 76 -8.29 -1.37 -4.24
CA ILE A 76 -9.21 -1.80 -3.17
C ILE A 76 -10.35 -2.68 -3.71
N PRO A 77 -11.09 -2.30 -4.77
CA PRO A 77 -12.11 -3.16 -5.38
C PRO A 77 -11.60 -4.55 -5.75
N ASN A 78 -10.39 -4.66 -6.26
CA ASN A 78 -9.79 -5.93 -6.67
C ASN A 78 -9.33 -6.79 -5.47
N LEU A 79 -8.90 -6.18 -4.35
CA LEU A 79 -8.69 -6.89 -3.09
C LEU A 79 -10.00 -7.50 -2.59
N VAL A 80 -11.06 -6.70 -2.50
CA VAL A 80 -12.39 -7.13 -2.03
C VAL A 80 -12.96 -8.24 -2.91
N SER A 81 -12.73 -8.16 -4.22
CA SER A 81 -13.15 -9.19 -5.20
C SER A 81 -12.30 -10.47 -5.16
N GLY A 82 -11.20 -10.50 -4.39
CA GLY A 82 -10.35 -11.68 -4.24
C GLY A 82 -9.35 -11.90 -5.38
N ASN A 83 -9.01 -10.87 -6.16
CA ASN A 83 -7.98 -10.97 -7.20
C ASN A 83 -6.58 -11.16 -6.61
N TYR A 84 -6.34 -10.68 -5.41
CA TYR A 84 -5.18 -10.92 -4.56
C TYR A 84 -5.60 -10.89 -3.07
N ASP A 85 -4.65 -11.03 -2.16
CA ASP A 85 -4.96 -11.29 -0.75
C ASP A 85 -4.52 -10.15 0.16
N VAL A 86 -3.59 -9.32 -0.29
CA VAL A 86 -3.02 -8.19 0.45
C VAL A 86 -2.73 -7.04 -0.52
N ILE A 87 -2.94 -5.80 -0.11
CA ILE A 87 -2.39 -4.61 -0.76
C ILE A 87 -1.13 -4.19 -0.01
N ILE A 88 -0.04 -3.95 -0.74
CA ILE A 88 1.19 -3.33 -0.27
C ILE A 88 1.66 -2.37 -1.36
N ALA A 89 1.25 -1.08 -1.26
CA ALA A 89 1.31 -0.12 -2.35
C ALA A 89 1.34 1.35 -1.85
N GLY A 90 2.14 1.66 -0.82
CA GLY A 90 2.22 3.00 -0.27
C GLY A 90 0.89 3.50 0.33
N MET A 91 -0.02 2.59 0.67
CA MET A 91 -1.37 2.94 1.04
C MET A 91 -1.47 3.50 2.47
N SER A 92 -1.73 4.79 2.59
CA SER A 92 -2.00 5.42 3.88
C SER A 92 -3.25 4.83 4.53
N VAL A 93 -3.14 4.54 5.83
CA VAL A 93 -4.29 4.15 6.67
C VAL A 93 -5.19 5.37 6.87
N THR A 94 -6.47 5.25 6.53
CA THR A 94 -7.50 6.28 6.74
C THR A 94 -8.79 5.64 7.20
N ASP A 95 -9.60 6.40 7.96
CA ASP A 95 -10.92 5.93 8.43
C ASP A 95 -11.83 5.54 7.26
N GLU A 96 -11.79 6.28 6.15
CA GLU A 96 -12.60 6.01 4.96
C GLU A 96 -12.24 4.65 4.32
N ARG A 97 -10.96 4.34 4.22
CA ARG A 97 -10.49 3.04 3.68
C ARG A 97 -10.78 1.90 4.64
N ASP A 98 -10.66 2.16 5.95
CA ASP A 98 -10.91 1.16 7.01
C ASP A 98 -12.42 0.79 7.12
N GLU A 99 -13.33 1.60 6.54
CA GLU A 99 -14.75 1.21 6.37
C GLU A 99 -14.97 0.11 5.32
N VAL A 100 -13.97 -0.19 4.48
CA VAL A 100 -14.09 -1.12 3.34
C VAL A 100 -13.14 -2.30 3.44
N ILE A 101 -11.95 -2.08 4.02
CA ILE A 101 -10.90 -3.08 4.20
C ILE A 101 -10.25 -2.87 5.56
N ASP A 102 -9.74 -3.94 6.16
CA ASP A 102 -8.88 -3.87 7.35
C ASP A 102 -7.45 -3.50 6.97
N PHE A 103 -6.72 -2.92 7.91
CA PHE A 103 -5.28 -2.67 7.80
C PHE A 103 -4.47 -3.45 8.83
N THR A 104 -3.24 -3.79 8.50
CA THR A 104 -2.22 -4.13 9.50
C THR A 104 -1.86 -2.90 10.32
N GLN A 105 -1.09 -3.08 11.41
CA GLN A 105 -0.36 -1.94 11.97
C GLN A 105 0.47 -1.27 10.88
N ALA A 106 0.63 0.06 10.98
CA ALA A 106 1.47 0.78 10.03
C ALA A 106 2.93 0.30 10.09
N TYR A 107 3.52 0.06 8.91
CA TYR A 107 4.93 -0.31 8.78
C TYR A 107 5.84 0.91 8.59
N THR A 108 5.29 2.08 8.20
CA THR A 108 6.01 3.35 8.28
C THR A 108 5.19 4.38 9.07
N PRO A 109 5.86 5.35 9.73
CA PRO A 109 5.20 6.59 10.16
C PRO A 109 4.57 7.32 8.95
N PRO A 110 3.69 8.31 9.19
CA PRO A 110 3.17 9.16 8.13
C PRO A 110 4.32 9.85 7.36
N ASP A 111 4.27 9.77 6.01
CA ASP A 111 5.09 10.59 5.13
C ASP A 111 4.27 11.84 4.78
N PRO A 112 4.76 13.08 5.02
CA PRO A 112 4.03 14.28 4.63
C PRO A 112 3.93 14.35 3.10
N SER A 113 2.90 15.03 2.61
CA SER A 113 2.80 15.35 1.18
C SER A 113 3.49 16.67 0.86
N LEU A 114 4.12 16.75 -0.31
CA LEU A 114 4.79 17.94 -0.83
C LEU A 114 4.16 18.37 -2.14
N TYR A 115 4.16 19.68 -2.37
CA TYR A 115 3.91 20.23 -3.69
C TYR A 115 5.20 20.33 -4.49
N MET A 116 5.19 19.83 -5.73
CA MET A 116 6.26 20.06 -6.71
C MET A 116 5.73 20.94 -7.87
N ALA A 117 6.53 21.92 -8.29
CA ALA A 117 6.23 22.81 -9.41
C ALA A 117 7.48 23.10 -10.24
N MET A 118 7.28 23.64 -11.45
CA MET A 118 8.37 24.07 -12.33
C MET A 118 8.79 25.54 -12.12
N SER A 119 8.14 26.27 -11.20
CA SER A 119 8.47 27.65 -10.85
C SER A 119 8.05 27.96 -9.42
N ASP A 120 8.70 28.94 -8.81
CA ASP A 120 8.28 29.53 -7.55
C ASP A 120 7.02 30.43 -7.72
N GLY A 121 6.35 30.74 -6.60
CA GLY A 121 5.22 31.68 -6.61
C GLY A 121 3.93 31.12 -7.21
N VAL A 122 3.78 29.81 -7.30
CA VAL A 122 2.54 29.13 -7.71
C VAL A 122 1.43 29.43 -6.71
N ASP A 123 0.22 29.73 -7.21
CA ASP A 123 -0.99 29.88 -6.40
C ASP A 123 -1.55 28.51 -6.00
N LEU A 124 -1.08 27.98 -4.87
CA LEU A 124 -1.52 26.67 -4.38
C LEU A 124 -2.98 26.66 -3.91
N ALA A 125 -3.59 27.82 -3.67
CA ALA A 125 -4.97 27.93 -3.17
C ALA A 125 -6.01 28.13 -4.30
N GLY A 126 -5.60 28.63 -5.47
CA GLY A 126 -6.51 28.92 -6.58
C GLY A 126 -6.03 28.41 -7.94
N GLY A 127 -4.79 27.89 -8.02
CA GLY A 127 -4.21 27.32 -9.22
C GLY A 127 -4.70 25.92 -9.57
N VAL A 128 -4.14 25.33 -10.60
CA VAL A 128 -4.44 23.96 -11.06
C VAL A 128 -3.46 23.00 -10.43
N ILE A 129 -3.96 22.09 -9.59
CA ILE A 129 -3.13 21.11 -8.86
C ILE A 129 -3.43 19.69 -9.37
N ALA A 130 -2.37 19.01 -9.82
CA ALA A 130 -2.45 17.60 -10.21
C ALA A 130 -2.35 16.69 -8.98
N ALA A 131 -3.11 15.61 -8.97
CA ALA A 131 -2.96 14.51 -8.03
C ALA A 131 -3.41 13.20 -8.69
N GLN A 132 -2.95 12.08 -8.17
CA GLN A 132 -3.44 10.78 -8.63
C GLN A 132 -4.85 10.52 -8.09
N THR A 133 -5.73 10.02 -8.94
CA THR A 133 -7.12 9.69 -8.60
C THR A 133 -7.21 8.75 -7.39
N GLY A 134 -8.16 9.02 -6.48
CA GLY A 134 -8.41 8.15 -5.31
C GLY A 134 -7.33 8.17 -4.23
N THR A 135 -6.42 9.17 -4.27
CA THR A 135 -5.42 9.39 -3.22
C THR A 135 -5.93 10.37 -2.16
N ILE A 136 -5.31 10.34 -0.98
CA ILE A 136 -5.59 11.32 0.09
C ILE A 136 -5.20 12.74 -0.34
N GLN A 137 -4.24 12.87 -1.25
CA GLN A 137 -3.81 14.13 -1.82
C GLN A 137 -4.88 14.73 -2.75
N ALA A 138 -5.48 13.90 -3.61
CA ALA A 138 -6.61 14.33 -4.44
C ALA A 138 -7.78 14.82 -3.59
N GLY A 139 -8.15 14.07 -2.53
CA GLY A 139 -9.18 14.47 -1.59
C GLY A 139 -8.87 15.81 -0.92
N TYR A 140 -7.65 16.01 -0.45
CA TYR A 140 -7.21 17.26 0.15
C TYR A 140 -7.28 18.45 -0.82
N VAL A 141 -6.80 18.28 -2.07
CA VAL A 141 -6.86 19.34 -3.09
C VAL A 141 -8.30 19.68 -3.44
N ALA A 142 -9.20 18.69 -3.54
CA ALA A 142 -10.63 18.91 -3.81
C ALA A 142 -11.30 19.81 -2.76
N GLU A 143 -10.83 19.77 -1.51
CA GLU A 143 -11.34 20.57 -0.41
C GLU A 143 -10.61 21.91 -0.22
N SER A 144 -9.46 22.13 -0.87
CA SER A 144 -8.60 23.29 -0.65
C SER A 144 -9.08 24.58 -1.33
N GLY A 145 -9.93 24.50 -2.35
CA GLY A 145 -10.36 25.60 -3.22
C GLY A 145 -9.53 25.72 -4.50
N ALA A 146 -8.41 25.01 -4.66
CA ALA A 146 -7.69 24.89 -5.91
C ALA A 146 -8.50 24.10 -6.95
N THR A 147 -8.10 24.20 -8.21
CA THR A 147 -8.65 23.37 -9.28
C THR A 147 -7.91 22.02 -9.32
N LEU A 148 -8.56 20.95 -8.85
CA LEU A 148 -8.01 19.61 -8.96
C LEU A 148 -8.07 19.10 -10.40
N VAL A 149 -6.97 18.53 -10.89
CA VAL A 149 -6.93 17.67 -12.08
C VAL A 149 -6.36 16.31 -11.68
N GLU A 150 -7.12 15.26 -11.99
CA GLU A 150 -6.78 13.90 -11.59
C GLU A 150 -6.23 13.10 -12.77
N PHE A 151 -5.25 12.25 -12.47
CA PHE A 151 -4.64 11.32 -13.42
C PHE A 151 -4.62 9.91 -12.85
N SER A 152 -4.61 8.91 -13.72
CA SER A 152 -4.65 7.51 -13.30
C SER A 152 -3.32 7.06 -12.70
N THR A 153 -2.19 7.59 -13.17
CA THR A 153 -0.86 7.20 -12.71
C THR A 153 -0.09 8.38 -12.10
N PRO A 154 0.86 8.10 -11.18
CA PRO A 154 1.73 9.14 -10.63
C PRO A 154 2.56 9.86 -11.70
N ASP A 155 3.08 9.13 -12.69
CA ASP A 155 3.89 9.70 -13.79
C ASP A 155 3.10 10.72 -14.62
N GLU A 156 1.81 10.48 -14.84
CA GLU A 156 0.95 11.44 -15.55
C GLU A 156 0.79 12.74 -14.77
N THR A 157 0.74 12.70 -13.43
CA THR A 157 0.68 13.91 -12.59
C THR A 157 1.93 14.75 -12.72
N ILE A 158 3.11 14.11 -12.75
CA ILE A 158 4.40 14.76 -12.96
C ILE A 158 4.46 15.35 -14.36
N ALA A 159 4.07 14.59 -15.39
CA ALA A 159 4.06 15.06 -16.78
C ALA A 159 3.16 16.29 -16.95
N ALA A 160 2.00 16.33 -16.29
CA ALA A 160 1.09 17.48 -16.34
C ALA A 160 1.76 18.77 -15.84
N VAL A 161 2.56 18.68 -14.76
CA VAL A 161 3.30 19.85 -14.24
C VAL A 161 4.46 20.23 -15.15
N VAL A 162 5.23 19.26 -15.61
CA VAL A 162 6.39 19.51 -16.52
C VAL A 162 5.94 20.13 -17.86
N ASN A 163 4.78 19.71 -18.38
CA ASN A 163 4.20 20.22 -19.62
C ASN A 163 3.40 21.53 -19.45
N GLY A 164 3.18 22.00 -18.20
CA GLY A 164 2.42 23.22 -17.91
C GLY A 164 0.89 23.05 -18.02
N GLU A 165 0.39 21.81 -17.90
CA GLU A 165 -1.04 21.51 -17.84
C GLU A 165 -1.59 21.69 -16.41
N ALA A 166 -0.72 21.55 -15.40
CA ALA A 166 -0.99 21.87 -14.01
C ALA A 166 0.12 22.80 -13.46
N ASP A 167 -0.23 23.61 -12.46
CA ASP A 167 0.71 24.55 -11.82
C ASP A 167 1.61 23.83 -10.82
N ALA A 168 1.06 22.81 -10.13
CA ALA A 168 1.80 21.94 -9.21
C ALA A 168 1.17 20.54 -9.13
N VAL A 169 1.90 19.58 -8.58
CA VAL A 169 1.41 18.26 -8.15
C VAL A 169 1.53 18.14 -6.65
N LEU A 170 0.60 17.44 -6.01
CA LEU A 170 0.66 17.07 -4.61
C LEU A 170 0.78 15.55 -4.49
N ALA A 171 1.87 15.07 -3.87
CA ALA A 171 2.12 13.64 -3.61
C ALA A 171 2.99 13.47 -2.37
N ASP A 172 3.24 12.23 -1.93
CA ASP A 172 4.09 11.95 -0.77
C ASP A 172 5.52 12.47 -0.97
N ALA A 173 6.12 12.93 0.13
CA ALA A 173 7.42 13.60 0.09
C ALA A 173 8.52 12.72 -0.50
N SER A 174 8.53 11.43 -0.19
CA SER A 174 9.51 10.48 -0.71
C SER A 174 9.41 10.34 -2.24
N PHE A 175 8.19 10.25 -2.79
CA PHE A 175 7.97 10.23 -4.24
C PHE A 175 8.39 11.57 -4.89
N ILE A 176 7.96 12.70 -4.32
CA ILE A 176 8.33 14.02 -4.84
C ILE A 176 9.85 14.20 -4.86
N ASN A 177 10.56 13.79 -3.81
CA ASN A 177 12.03 13.90 -3.77
C ASN A 177 12.69 13.11 -4.90
N THR A 178 12.21 11.90 -5.20
CA THR A 178 12.68 11.10 -6.34
C THR A 178 12.40 11.83 -7.68
N MET A 179 11.23 12.44 -7.80
CA MET A 179 10.84 13.17 -9.03
C MET A 179 11.63 14.47 -9.22
N LEU A 180 12.07 15.14 -8.16
CA LEU A 180 12.94 16.31 -8.26
C LEU A 180 14.29 15.96 -8.89
N ASP A 181 14.87 14.82 -8.52
CA ASP A 181 16.13 14.35 -9.09
C ASP A 181 16.00 14.02 -10.59
N ALA A 182 14.85 13.49 -11.00
CA ALA A 182 14.55 13.14 -12.38
C ALA A 182 14.14 14.34 -13.25
N ASN A 183 13.69 15.46 -12.66
CA ASN A 183 13.14 16.61 -13.38
C ASN A 183 13.92 17.90 -13.08
N PRO A 184 15.04 18.18 -13.77
CA PRO A 184 15.82 19.39 -13.55
C PRO A 184 15.00 20.67 -13.73
N GLY A 185 15.01 21.53 -12.71
CA GLY A 185 14.23 22.78 -12.67
C GLY A 185 12.94 22.68 -11.89
N ALA A 186 12.50 21.49 -11.54
CA ALA A 186 11.41 21.30 -10.58
C ALA A 186 11.87 21.65 -9.15
N MET A 187 10.95 22.08 -8.33
CA MET A 187 11.21 22.48 -6.95
C MET A 187 10.02 22.20 -6.04
N VAL A 188 10.30 22.01 -4.75
CA VAL A 188 9.24 22.00 -3.72
C VAL A 188 8.73 23.42 -3.51
N VAL A 189 7.44 23.60 -3.47
CA VAL A 189 6.77 24.87 -3.20
C VAL A 189 5.75 24.71 -2.05
N GLY A 190 5.56 25.78 -1.29
CA GLY A 190 4.67 25.75 -0.11
C GLY A 190 5.21 24.94 1.08
N ASP A 191 4.38 24.80 2.10
CA ASP A 191 4.69 24.03 3.29
C ASP A 191 4.26 22.55 3.12
N PRO A 192 4.94 21.60 3.78
CA PRO A 192 4.51 20.21 3.80
C PRO A 192 3.09 20.04 4.36
N VAL A 193 2.32 19.16 3.77
CA VAL A 193 0.94 18.86 4.18
C VAL A 193 0.91 17.50 4.88
N ALA A 194 0.49 17.47 6.16
CA ALA A 194 0.36 16.22 6.92
C ALA A 194 -0.99 15.55 6.56
N LEU A 195 -0.94 14.40 5.90
CA LEU A 195 -2.09 13.60 5.51
C LEU A 195 -1.91 12.14 5.94
N GLY A 196 -3.02 11.46 6.23
CA GLY A 196 -3.02 10.03 6.58
C GLY A 196 -2.41 9.68 7.94
N GLY A 197 -2.48 8.42 8.31
CA GLY A 197 -2.08 7.87 9.61
C GLY A 197 -0.83 6.97 9.60
N GLY A 198 -0.01 7.02 8.57
CA GLY A 198 1.06 6.07 8.27
C GLY A 198 0.62 5.06 7.21
N VAL A 199 1.55 4.24 6.74
CA VAL A 199 1.31 3.29 5.65
C VAL A 199 1.19 1.88 6.20
N GLY A 200 0.13 1.15 5.83
CA GLY A 200 -0.17 -0.20 6.26
C GLY A 200 -0.54 -1.11 5.10
N MET A 201 -0.51 -2.43 5.33
CA MET A 201 -1.00 -3.39 4.35
C MET A 201 -2.53 -3.44 4.41
N GLY A 202 -3.21 -3.30 3.26
CA GLY A 202 -4.65 -3.49 3.16
C GLY A 202 -5.01 -4.97 3.05
N ILE A 203 -6.00 -5.43 3.82
CA ILE A 203 -6.42 -6.83 3.89
C ILE A 203 -7.95 -6.87 3.96
N ARG A 204 -8.60 -7.89 3.39
CA ARG A 204 -10.04 -8.05 3.54
C ARG A 204 -10.44 -8.22 5.01
N GLU A 205 -11.55 -7.63 5.43
CA GLU A 205 -12.08 -7.78 6.80
C GLU A 205 -12.27 -9.26 7.22
N SER A 206 -12.53 -10.16 6.25
CA SER A 206 -12.67 -11.60 6.49
C SER A 206 -11.36 -12.31 6.83
N ASP A 207 -10.21 -11.71 6.53
CA ASP A 207 -8.90 -12.36 6.54
C ASP A 207 -8.06 -12.02 7.79
N GLY A 208 -8.73 -11.87 8.94
CA GLY A 208 -8.11 -11.48 10.21
C GLY A 208 -6.95 -12.39 10.68
N GLU A 209 -6.93 -13.68 10.30
CA GLU A 209 -5.79 -14.56 10.58
C GLU A 209 -4.55 -14.16 9.79
N LEU A 210 -4.73 -13.82 8.51
CA LEU A 210 -3.64 -13.34 7.64
C LEU A 210 -3.12 -12.00 8.14
N ARG A 211 -4.02 -11.06 8.51
CA ARG A 211 -3.65 -9.80 9.14
C ARG A 211 -2.78 -10.00 10.38
N GLY A 212 -3.19 -10.90 11.28
CA GLY A 212 -2.44 -11.19 12.51
C GLY A 212 -1.03 -11.74 12.26
N LYS A 213 -0.83 -12.52 11.18
CA LYS A 213 0.50 -12.99 10.78
C LYS A 213 1.40 -11.86 10.30
N PHE A 214 0.88 -10.95 9.47
CA PHE A 214 1.63 -9.79 9.01
C PHE A 214 1.88 -8.80 10.15
N ASP A 215 0.91 -8.56 11.04
CA ASP A 215 1.11 -7.74 12.24
C ASP A 215 2.26 -8.25 13.11
N ALA A 216 2.31 -9.56 13.35
CA ALA A 216 3.39 -10.16 14.12
C ALA A 216 4.76 -10.03 13.40
N ALA A 217 4.79 -10.16 12.08
CA ALA A 217 6.00 -9.99 11.29
C ALA A 217 6.49 -8.53 11.29
N ILE A 218 5.58 -7.56 11.10
CA ILE A 218 5.90 -6.12 11.20
C ILE A 218 6.44 -5.79 12.59
N GLN A 219 5.78 -6.26 13.66
CA GLN A 219 6.23 -6.02 15.03
C GLN A 219 7.63 -6.61 15.26
N SER A 220 7.89 -7.80 14.77
CA SER A 220 9.21 -8.43 14.85
C SER A 220 10.31 -7.60 14.16
N MET A 221 9.99 -6.96 13.01
CA MET A 221 10.93 -6.07 12.31
C MET A 221 11.13 -4.74 13.04
N LYS A 222 10.09 -4.23 13.74
CA LYS A 222 10.22 -3.06 14.61
C LYS A 222 11.11 -3.38 15.83
N ASP A 223 10.90 -4.54 16.45
CA ASP A 223 11.60 -4.94 17.68
C ASP A 223 13.11 -5.19 17.44
N ASP A 224 13.49 -5.74 16.31
CA ASP A 224 14.91 -6.01 15.97
C ASP A 224 15.57 -4.85 15.19
N GLY A 225 14.84 -3.81 14.83
CA GLY A 225 15.33 -2.61 14.15
C GLY A 225 15.46 -2.75 12.62
N SER A 226 15.25 -3.93 12.04
CA SER A 226 15.41 -4.16 10.60
C SER A 226 14.43 -3.35 9.75
N LEU A 227 13.25 -3.01 10.29
CA LEU A 227 12.31 -2.13 9.61
C LEU A 227 12.87 -0.72 9.45
N ASN A 228 13.48 -0.16 10.51
CA ASN A 228 14.11 1.16 10.44
C ASN A 228 15.32 1.18 9.50
N GLU A 229 16.10 0.09 9.45
CA GLU A 229 17.20 -0.03 8.48
C GLU A 229 16.67 0.01 7.04
N LEU A 230 15.55 -0.65 6.78
CA LEU A 230 14.92 -0.67 5.46
C LEU A 230 14.30 0.68 5.09
N ILE A 231 13.59 1.33 6.02
CA ILE A 231 13.05 2.68 5.85
C ILE A 231 14.17 3.67 5.50
N ALA A 232 15.28 3.63 6.25
CA ALA A 232 16.43 4.50 6.03
C ALA A 232 17.16 4.20 4.70
N LYS A 233 17.22 2.94 4.27
CA LYS A 233 17.81 2.55 2.99
C LYS A 233 17.08 3.18 1.80
N TRP A 234 15.75 3.19 1.86
CA TRP A 234 14.88 3.64 0.78
C TRP A 234 14.38 5.09 0.95
N GLU A 235 14.63 5.70 2.10
CA GLU A 235 14.25 7.09 2.43
C GLU A 235 12.74 7.37 2.25
N VAL A 236 11.88 6.36 2.50
CA VAL A 236 10.43 6.44 2.27
C VAL A 236 9.65 7.21 3.34
N SER A 237 10.21 7.35 4.53
CA SER A 237 9.63 8.14 5.62
C SER A 237 10.65 8.34 6.75
N SER A 238 10.24 9.01 7.84
CA SER A 238 11.00 8.98 9.09
C SER A 238 10.97 7.57 9.68
N THR A 239 12.00 7.23 10.49
CA THR A 239 12.02 5.98 11.26
C THR A 239 11.12 6.07 12.50
N TRP A 240 10.74 4.89 13.03
CA TRP A 240 10.02 4.77 14.31
C TRP A 240 10.87 5.20 15.50
#